data_d126b31237d7f17754411f7179c75d56
#
_entry.id   d126b31237d7f17754411f7179c75d56
#
_cell.length_a   1.000
_cell.length_b   1.000
_cell.length_c   1.000
_cell.angle_alpha   90.00
_cell.angle_beta   90.00
_cell.angle_gamma   90.00
#
_symmetry.space_group_name_H-M   'P 1'
#
loop_
_entity.id
_entity.type
_entity.pdbx_description
1 polymer ?
#
loop_
_entity_poly.entity_id
_entity_poly.type
_entity_poly.pdbx_seq_one_letter_code
_entity_poly.pdbx_strand_id
1 'polypeptide(L)'
;MYITLAALVLVTVCAGARETGRQDTAGAVLAVDNAESIEEAAEGVKYVALTFDDGPSPRCTPRLLDGLQERGIRATFFVVGCQLVKDPDIVIRMAAEGHQIGNHSYDHQKLDKLAPQEAAEDMGKNNDLLCQLLGEGDYWIRPPYGLLSEAELQEITVPVVGWSVDTEDWKSKDTGKILDVIYREISDGDIILLHDRYLSSVEAALQAVDHLQQQGYQFVTVAELLALRGIEPEGGVTYRCAK
;
A
#
# COMPACT_ATOMS: atom_id res chain seq x y z
N MET A 1 -18.57 -15.66 37.60
CA MET A 1 -19.98 -15.92 37.29
C MET A 1 -20.29 -15.09 36.04
N TYR A 2 -20.00 -15.65 34.86
CA TYR A 2 -20.19 -15.00 33.57
C TYR A 2 -21.47 -15.47 32.92
N ILE A 3 -22.35 -14.53 32.58
CA ILE A 3 -23.60 -14.80 31.87
C ILE A 3 -23.35 -14.44 30.40
N THR A 4 -23.29 -15.45 29.53
CA THR A 4 -23.30 -15.35 28.07
C THR A 4 -24.76 -15.25 27.60
N LEU A 5 -25.08 -14.16 26.92
CA LEU A 5 -26.38 -13.96 26.27
C LEU A 5 -26.25 -14.36 24.79
N ALA A 6 -26.78 -15.52 24.43
CA ALA A 6 -26.91 -15.95 23.04
C ALA A 6 -28.25 -15.45 22.49
N ALA A 7 -28.24 -14.65 21.45
CA ALA A 7 -29.45 -14.22 20.74
C ALA A 7 -29.85 -15.29 19.72
N LEU A 8 -30.98 -15.93 19.97
CA LEU A 8 -31.63 -16.91 19.08
C LEU A 8 -32.53 -16.16 18.09
N VAL A 9 -32.19 -16.20 16.81
CA VAL A 9 -33.11 -15.71 15.77
C VAL A 9 -34.04 -16.80 15.35
N LEU A 10 -35.32 -16.59 15.65
CA LEU A 10 -36.42 -17.51 15.30
C LEU A 10 -36.89 -17.19 13.89
N VAL A 11 -36.68 -18.12 12.94
CA VAL A 11 -37.27 -18.03 11.60
C VAL A 11 -38.63 -18.73 11.64
N THR A 12 -39.70 -17.94 11.50
CA THR A 12 -41.05 -18.44 11.39
C THR A 12 -41.34 -18.79 9.93
N VAL A 13 -41.55 -20.07 9.65
CA VAL A 13 -42.03 -20.55 8.35
C VAL A 13 -43.55 -20.50 8.36
N CYS A 14 -44.17 -19.64 7.58
CA CYS A 14 -45.58 -19.71 7.24
C CYS A 14 -45.75 -20.52 5.95
N ALA A 15 -46.42 -21.68 6.09
CA ALA A 15 -46.94 -22.44 4.98
C ALA A 15 -48.36 -21.95 4.65
N GLY A 16 -48.63 -21.69 3.38
CA GLY A 16 -50.01 -21.50 2.97
C GLY A 16 -50.19 -21.01 1.54
N ALA A 17 -50.82 -21.88 0.75
CA ALA A 17 -51.63 -21.66 -0.47
C ALA A 17 -50.90 -21.70 -1.80
N ARG A 18 -51.26 -22.75 -2.53
CA ARG A 18 -51.09 -22.90 -4.00
C ARG A 18 -51.93 -21.85 -4.73
N GLU A 19 -51.28 -21.09 -5.64
CA GLU A 19 -51.96 -20.62 -6.83
C GLU A 19 -51.02 -20.82 -8.04
N THR A 20 -51.64 -21.33 -9.08
CA THR A 20 -51.08 -21.70 -10.37
C THR A 20 -50.92 -20.45 -11.25
N GLY A 21 -49.77 -20.34 -11.93
CA GLY A 21 -49.78 -19.64 -13.14
C GLY A 21 -48.71 -18.60 -13.41
N ARG A 22 -47.91 -18.91 -14.39
CA ARG A 22 -47.08 -18.05 -15.22
C ARG A 22 -45.69 -17.70 -14.65
N GLN A 23 -44.74 -18.48 -15.11
CA GLN A 23 -43.31 -18.16 -14.98
C GLN A 23 -43.00 -16.88 -15.73
N ASP A 24 -42.72 -15.81 -15.02
CA ASP A 24 -42.10 -14.62 -15.58
C ASP A 24 -40.59 -14.87 -15.73
N THR A 25 -40.20 -15.29 -16.93
CA THR A 25 -38.78 -15.48 -17.31
C THR A 25 -38.01 -14.15 -17.44
N ALA A 26 -38.69 -13.01 -17.31
CA ALA A 26 -38.08 -11.69 -17.43
C ALA A 26 -37.19 -11.32 -16.20
N GLY A 27 -37.52 -11.79 -15.00
CA GLY A 27 -36.74 -11.50 -13.79
C GLY A 27 -35.40 -12.23 -13.72
N ALA A 28 -35.31 -13.42 -14.32
CA ALA A 28 -34.09 -14.21 -14.35
C ALA A 28 -33.05 -13.66 -15.33
N VAL A 29 -33.49 -13.13 -16.46
CA VAL A 29 -32.60 -12.53 -17.50
C VAL A 29 -31.97 -11.23 -16.98
N LEU A 30 -32.73 -10.37 -16.27
CA LEU A 30 -32.23 -9.13 -15.72
C LEU A 30 -31.22 -9.36 -14.55
N ALA A 31 -31.35 -10.47 -13.82
CA ALA A 31 -30.42 -10.81 -12.73
C ALA A 31 -29.09 -11.36 -13.25
N VAL A 32 -29.12 -12.11 -14.36
CA VAL A 32 -27.91 -12.64 -15.02
C VAL A 32 -27.14 -11.52 -15.70
N ASP A 33 -27.83 -10.63 -16.45
CA ASP A 33 -27.19 -9.48 -17.10
C ASP A 33 -26.55 -8.51 -16.10
N ASN A 34 -27.15 -8.34 -14.90
CA ASN A 34 -26.56 -7.53 -13.84
C ASN A 34 -25.33 -8.20 -13.18
N ALA A 35 -25.34 -9.53 -13.03
CA ALA A 35 -24.20 -10.25 -12.46
C ALA A 35 -23.01 -10.26 -13.43
N GLU A 36 -23.24 -10.53 -14.71
CA GLU A 36 -22.21 -10.46 -15.76
C GLU A 36 -21.67 -9.03 -15.94
N SER A 37 -22.52 -8.00 -15.88
CA SER A 37 -22.07 -6.60 -15.96
C SER A 37 -21.28 -6.14 -14.70
N ILE A 38 -21.53 -6.73 -13.55
CA ILE A 38 -20.76 -6.46 -12.32
C ILE A 38 -19.41 -7.20 -12.37
N GLU A 39 -19.37 -8.44 -12.87
CA GLU A 39 -18.13 -9.18 -13.07
C GLU A 39 -17.28 -8.55 -14.20
N GLU A 40 -17.87 -8.16 -15.31
CA GLU A 40 -17.18 -7.49 -16.43
C GLU A 40 -16.64 -6.10 -16.01
N ALA A 41 -17.33 -5.38 -15.11
CA ALA A 41 -16.83 -4.13 -14.50
C ALA A 41 -15.68 -4.35 -13.52
N ALA A 42 -15.56 -5.53 -12.91
CA ALA A 42 -14.45 -5.90 -12.01
C ALA A 42 -13.21 -6.39 -12.79
N GLU A 43 -13.38 -7.01 -13.97
CA GLU A 43 -12.26 -7.51 -14.80
C GLU A 43 -11.39 -6.40 -15.43
N GLY A 44 -11.76 -5.13 -15.32
CA GLY A 44 -11.05 -4.01 -15.95
C GLY A 44 -10.34 -3.05 -14.99
N VAL A 45 -10.48 -3.21 -13.67
CA VAL A 45 -9.88 -2.29 -12.71
C VAL A 45 -8.39 -2.56 -12.57
N LYS A 46 -7.57 -1.55 -12.85
CA LYS A 46 -6.12 -1.60 -12.67
C LYS A 46 -5.75 -1.07 -11.30
N TYR A 47 -4.93 -1.82 -10.57
CA TYR A 47 -4.45 -1.42 -9.25
C TYR A 47 -2.96 -1.15 -9.27
N VAL A 48 -2.53 -0.09 -8.59
CA VAL A 48 -1.11 0.27 -8.42
C VAL A 48 -0.85 0.75 -7.01
N ALA A 49 0.37 0.53 -6.52
CA ALA A 49 0.81 1.06 -5.24
C ALA A 49 1.78 2.22 -5.46
N LEU A 50 1.41 3.38 -4.89
CA LEU A 50 2.30 4.53 -4.80
C LEU A 50 3.11 4.43 -3.51
N THR A 51 4.43 4.47 -3.60
CA THR A 51 5.30 4.28 -2.43
C THR A 51 6.34 5.38 -2.32
N PHE A 52 6.64 5.78 -1.07
CA PHE A 52 7.55 6.88 -0.76
C PHE A 52 8.60 6.44 0.25
N ASP A 53 9.86 6.71 -0.04
CA ASP A 53 11.01 6.41 0.79
C ASP A 53 11.62 7.68 1.41
N ASP A 54 12.47 7.50 2.42
CA ASP A 54 13.32 8.50 3.08
C ASP A 54 12.63 9.50 4.02
N GLY A 55 11.30 9.51 4.08
CA GLY A 55 10.55 10.40 4.96
C GLY A 55 10.61 10.03 6.46
N PRO A 56 9.91 10.82 7.28
CA PRO A 56 9.18 12.03 6.95
C PRO A 56 10.07 13.23 6.63
N SER A 57 9.57 14.14 5.79
CA SER A 57 10.16 15.43 5.50
C SER A 57 9.18 16.54 5.91
N PRO A 58 9.51 17.40 6.89
CA PRO A 58 8.56 18.41 7.38
C PRO A 58 8.16 19.43 6.31
N ARG A 59 8.94 19.55 5.24
CA ARG A 59 8.66 20.46 4.12
C ARG A 59 7.76 19.83 3.06
N CYS A 60 7.90 18.54 2.80
CA CYS A 60 7.32 17.87 1.64
C CYS A 60 6.17 16.94 2.04
N THR A 61 6.38 16.10 3.05
CA THR A 61 5.42 15.07 3.46
C THR A 61 4.04 15.62 3.81
N PRO A 62 3.89 16.73 4.61
CA PRO A 62 2.55 17.26 4.90
C PRO A 62 1.78 17.68 3.64
N ARG A 63 2.47 18.26 2.63
CA ARG A 63 1.85 18.65 1.36
C ARG A 63 1.41 17.44 0.54
N LEU A 64 2.22 16.37 0.59
CA LEU A 64 1.86 15.12 -0.06
C LEU A 64 0.61 14.53 0.58
N LEU A 65 0.55 14.45 1.91
CA LEU A 65 -0.60 13.94 2.65
C LEU A 65 -1.87 14.74 2.36
N ASP A 66 -1.80 16.08 2.38
CA ASP A 66 -2.92 16.93 1.99
C ASP A 66 -3.44 16.58 0.60
N GLY A 67 -2.53 16.46 -0.38
CA GLY A 67 -2.88 16.14 -1.75
C GLY A 67 -3.42 14.71 -1.96
N LEU A 68 -2.93 13.72 -1.22
CA LEU A 68 -3.45 12.36 -1.24
C LEU A 68 -4.85 12.29 -0.61
N GLN A 69 -5.06 12.99 0.51
CA GLN A 69 -6.35 13.10 1.18
C GLN A 69 -7.42 13.74 0.28
N GLU A 70 -7.08 14.84 -0.41
CA GLU A 70 -7.97 15.50 -1.37
C GLU A 70 -8.44 14.57 -2.48
N ARG A 71 -7.62 13.59 -2.86
CA ARG A 71 -7.90 12.60 -3.91
C ARG A 71 -8.49 11.29 -3.39
N GLY A 72 -8.62 11.18 -2.06
CA GLY A 72 -9.19 9.99 -1.40
C GLY A 72 -8.37 8.74 -1.59
N ILE A 73 -7.03 8.85 -1.79
CA ILE A 73 -6.16 7.70 -2.00
C ILE A 73 -5.22 7.44 -0.82
N ARG A 74 -4.81 6.18 -0.70
CA ARG A 74 -3.81 5.74 0.26
C ARG A 74 -2.53 5.34 -0.46
N ALA A 75 -1.41 5.45 0.24
CA ALA A 75 -0.08 5.11 -0.24
C ALA A 75 0.68 4.31 0.82
N THR A 76 1.89 3.88 0.49
CA THR A 76 2.81 3.23 1.44
C THR A 76 4.03 4.11 1.65
N PHE A 77 4.39 4.35 2.91
CA PHE A 77 5.55 5.16 3.30
C PHE A 77 6.58 4.29 4.02
N PHE A 78 7.80 4.21 3.50
CA PHE A 78 8.93 3.56 4.15
C PHE A 78 9.75 4.61 4.88
N VAL A 79 9.60 4.63 6.20
CA VAL A 79 10.07 5.72 7.08
C VAL A 79 11.46 5.42 7.60
N VAL A 80 12.35 6.41 7.53
CA VAL A 80 13.70 6.36 8.11
C VAL A 80 13.64 6.76 9.58
N GLY A 81 14.16 5.92 10.47
CA GLY A 81 14.04 6.10 11.93
C GLY A 81 14.62 7.42 12.44
N CYS A 82 15.76 7.86 11.93
CA CYS A 82 16.35 9.13 12.33
C CYS A 82 15.56 10.36 11.87
N GLN A 83 14.66 10.23 10.88
CA GLN A 83 13.71 11.27 10.50
C GLN A 83 12.42 11.18 11.33
N LEU A 84 11.95 9.95 11.61
CA LEU A 84 10.80 9.70 12.48
C LEU A 84 10.99 10.37 13.86
N VAL A 85 12.18 10.22 14.47
CA VAL A 85 12.48 10.83 15.77
C VAL A 85 12.37 12.36 15.75
N LYS A 86 12.64 13.01 14.61
CA LYS A 86 12.58 14.46 14.48
C LYS A 86 11.15 14.97 14.30
N ASP A 87 10.34 14.23 13.53
CA ASP A 87 9.01 14.64 13.08
C ASP A 87 7.96 13.52 13.30
N PRO A 88 7.80 13.00 14.55
CA PRO A 88 6.93 11.86 14.83
C PRO A 88 5.45 12.14 14.50
N ASP A 89 4.98 13.39 14.68
CA ASP A 89 3.59 13.76 14.41
C ASP A 89 3.20 13.56 12.94
N ILE A 90 4.16 13.67 12.01
CA ILE A 90 3.89 13.41 10.60
C ILE A 90 3.63 11.92 10.37
N VAL A 91 4.38 11.02 11.03
CA VAL A 91 4.19 9.57 10.92
C VAL A 91 2.87 9.13 11.57
N ILE A 92 2.50 9.73 12.71
CA ILE A 92 1.19 9.54 13.33
C ILE A 92 0.08 9.94 12.35
N ARG A 93 0.23 11.08 11.68
CA ARG A 93 -0.71 11.56 10.68
C ARG A 93 -0.84 10.60 9.50
N MET A 94 0.28 10.11 8.94
CA MET A 94 0.28 9.10 7.86
C MET A 94 -0.59 7.88 8.25
N ALA A 95 -0.35 7.33 9.45
CA ALA A 95 -1.09 6.17 9.94
C ALA A 95 -2.59 6.48 10.18
N ALA A 96 -2.90 7.64 10.76
CA ALA A 96 -4.27 8.09 11.01
C ALA A 96 -5.08 8.32 9.73
N GLU A 97 -4.44 8.69 8.62
CA GLU A 97 -5.05 8.84 7.30
C GLU A 97 -5.14 7.50 6.53
N GLY A 98 -4.72 6.38 7.15
CA GLY A 98 -4.87 5.03 6.61
C GLY A 98 -3.79 4.61 5.62
N HIS A 99 -2.68 5.34 5.56
CA HIS A 99 -1.52 4.92 4.79
C HIS A 99 -0.82 3.73 5.45
N GLN A 100 -0.21 2.86 4.64
CA GLN A 100 0.66 1.80 5.15
C GLN A 100 2.01 2.39 5.53
N ILE A 101 2.49 2.05 6.73
CA ILE A 101 3.81 2.45 7.21
C ILE A 101 4.74 1.25 7.14
N GLY A 102 5.91 1.45 6.58
CA GLY A 102 6.99 0.47 6.51
C GLY A 102 8.29 1.01 7.09
N ASN A 103 9.24 0.11 7.26
CA ASN A 103 10.55 0.35 7.86
C ASN A 103 11.61 0.53 6.77
N HIS A 104 12.29 1.69 6.78
CA HIS A 104 13.38 2.01 5.84
C HIS A 104 14.73 2.15 6.56
N SER A 105 15.00 1.26 7.53
CA SER A 105 16.13 1.31 8.43
C SER A 105 16.18 2.56 9.35
N TYR A 106 17.11 2.60 10.28
CA TYR A 106 17.23 3.76 11.18
C TYR A 106 18.07 4.89 10.57
N ASP A 107 19.27 4.57 10.04
CA ASP A 107 20.24 5.55 9.55
C ASP A 107 20.35 5.63 8.02
N HIS A 108 19.55 4.84 7.28
CA HIS A 108 19.60 4.76 5.82
C HIS A 108 20.98 4.35 5.29
N GLN A 109 21.67 3.44 5.97
CA GLN A 109 22.95 2.90 5.53
C GLN A 109 22.76 1.84 4.45
N LYS A 110 23.82 1.53 3.70
CA LYS A 110 23.86 0.38 2.80
C LYS A 110 23.96 -0.88 3.61
N LEU A 111 22.83 -1.53 3.88
CA LEU A 111 22.77 -2.69 4.77
C LEU A 111 23.67 -3.83 4.26
N ASP A 112 23.71 -4.07 2.96
CA ASP A 112 24.57 -5.08 2.30
C ASP A 112 26.08 -4.87 2.48
N LYS A 113 26.51 -3.76 3.12
CA LYS A 113 27.91 -3.45 3.45
C LYS A 113 28.20 -3.51 4.95
N LEU A 114 27.18 -3.71 5.76
CA LEU A 114 27.33 -3.89 7.20
C LEU A 114 27.58 -5.35 7.55
N ALA A 115 28.03 -5.62 8.77
CA ALA A 115 27.92 -6.97 9.31
C ALA A 115 26.44 -7.32 9.49
N PRO A 116 26.00 -8.57 9.28
CA PRO A 116 24.59 -8.96 9.37
C PRO A 116 23.91 -8.52 10.69
N GLN A 117 24.65 -8.61 11.80
CA GLN A 117 24.17 -8.16 13.10
C GLN A 117 23.95 -6.64 13.15
N GLU A 118 24.86 -5.85 12.58
CA GLU A 118 24.73 -4.38 12.52
C GLU A 118 23.54 -3.96 11.66
N ALA A 119 23.32 -4.63 10.54
CA ALA A 119 22.16 -4.41 9.67
C ALA A 119 20.85 -4.75 10.41
N ALA A 120 20.82 -5.87 11.13
CA ALA A 120 19.66 -6.27 11.93
C ALA A 120 19.39 -5.27 13.08
N GLU A 121 20.43 -4.78 13.75
CA GLU A 121 20.32 -3.77 14.81
C GLU A 121 19.78 -2.44 14.26
N ASP A 122 20.22 -2.00 13.08
CA ASP A 122 19.75 -0.77 12.46
C ASP A 122 18.25 -0.87 12.06
N MET A 123 17.85 -1.98 11.43
CA MET A 123 16.45 -2.24 11.11
C MET A 123 15.58 -2.41 12.37
N GLY A 124 16.08 -3.16 13.37
CA GLY A 124 15.39 -3.39 14.64
C GLY A 124 15.15 -2.10 15.41
N LYS A 125 16.13 -1.21 15.45
CA LYS A 125 16.00 0.10 16.08
C LYS A 125 14.88 0.95 15.50
N ASN A 126 14.69 0.94 14.18
CA ASN A 126 13.58 1.65 13.57
C ASN A 126 12.24 0.94 13.81
N ASN A 127 12.24 -0.40 13.81
CA ASN A 127 11.03 -1.16 14.12
C ASN A 127 10.53 -0.86 15.54
N ASP A 128 11.43 -0.82 16.52
CA ASP A 128 11.10 -0.48 17.91
C ASP A 128 10.50 0.93 18.04
N LEU A 129 11.00 1.90 17.26
CA LEU A 129 10.45 3.24 17.22
C LEU A 129 9.05 3.27 16.62
N LEU A 130 8.81 2.53 15.53
CA LEU A 130 7.49 2.40 14.91
C LEU A 130 6.50 1.74 15.88
N CYS A 131 6.90 0.65 16.56
CA CYS A 131 6.06 0.00 17.58
C CYS A 131 5.75 0.94 18.75
N GLN A 132 6.71 1.70 19.25
CA GLN A 132 6.48 2.68 20.30
C GLN A 132 5.52 3.80 19.89
N LEU A 133 5.57 4.23 18.63
CA LEU A 133 4.80 5.36 18.13
C LEU A 133 3.39 4.97 17.71
N LEU A 134 3.25 3.85 17.00
CA LEU A 134 2.02 3.45 16.31
C LEU A 134 1.38 2.19 16.89
N GLY A 135 2.07 1.47 17.80
CA GLY A 135 1.66 0.19 18.35
C GLY A 135 2.34 -1.00 17.67
N GLU A 136 2.17 -2.18 18.28
CA GLU A 136 2.70 -3.43 17.74
C GLU A 136 2.10 -3.73 16.35
N GLY A 137 2.95 -4.15 15.41
CA GLY A 137 2.53 -4.45 14.06
C GLY A 137 3.67 -4.99 13.20
N ASP A 138 3.30 -5.56 12.06
CA ASP A 138 4.25 -6.04 11.06
C ASP A 138 4.60 -4.89 10.11
N TYR A 139 5.66 -4.16 10.45
CA TYR A 139 6.17 -3.08 9.58
C TYR A 139 7.05 -3.68 8.49
N TRP A 140 6.49 -3.81 7.29
CA TRP A 140 7.20 -4.35 6.13
C TRP A 140 8.44 -3.53 5.82
N ILE A 141 9.48 -4.20 5.34
CA ILE A 141 10.79 -3.58 5.14
C ILE A 141 10.98 -3.23 3.68
N ARG A 142 11.46 -2.02 3.42
CA ARG A 142 12.17 -1.69 2.18
C ARG A 142 13.60 -1.32 2.57
N PRO A 143 14.59 -2.13 2.14
CA PRO A 143 15.98 -1.82 2.47
C PRO A 143 16.44 -0.57 1.70
N PRO A 144 17.26 0.28 2.30
CA PRO A 144 17.92 1.37 1.59
C PRO A 144 18.60 0.90 0.31
N TYR A 145 18.42 1.66 -0.77
CA TYR A 145 18.95 1.32 -2.11
C TYR A 145 18.37 0.02 -2.71
N GLY A 146 17.41 -0.62 -2.08
CA GLY A 146 16.87 -1.94 -2.48
C GLY A 146 17.85 -3.10 -2.30
N LEU A 147 18.87 -2.95 -1.46
CA LEU A 147 19.99 -3.88 -1.33
C LEU A 147 19.97 -4.59 0.03
N LEU A 148 19.91 -5.92 -0.03
CA LEU A 148 20.15 -6.84 1.09
C LEU A 148 21.02 -8.00 0.58
N SER A 149 21.85 -8.55 1.47
CA SER A 149 22.52 -9.81 1.23
C SER A 149 21.55 -10.98 1.43
N GLU A 150 21.88 -12.16 0.90
CA GLU A 150 21.08 -13.37 1.13
C GLU A 150 21.00 -13.74 2.62
N ALA A 151 22.07 -13.49 3.38
CA ALA A 151 22.10 -13.76 4.82
C ALA A 151 21.12 -12.86 5.58
N GLU A 152 21.06 -11.56 5.25
CA GLU A 152 20.11 -10.63 5.86
C GLU A 152 18.66 -10.98 5.49
N LEU A 153 18.42 -11.38 4.24
CA LEU A 153 17.09 -11.75 3.78
C LEU A 153 16.52 -12.96 4.54
N GLN A 154 17.38 -13.92 4.91
CA GLN A 154 16.99 -15.13 5.67
C GLN A 154 16.59 -14.82 7.13
N GLU A 155 17.07 -13.74 7.70
CA GLU A 155 16.76 -13.32 9.07
C GLU A 155 15.50 -12.44 9.15
N ILE A 156 15.00 -11.94 8.01
CA ILE A 156 13.83 -11.06 7.96
C ILE A 156 12.56 -11.89 8.05
N THR A 157 11.72 -11.60 9.02
CA THR A 157 10.46 -12.33 9.29
C THR A 157 9.22 -11.64 8.72
N VAL A 158 9.38 -10.44 8.17
CA VAL A 158 8.31 -9.66 7.53
C VAL A 158 8.54 -9.56 6.03
N PRO A 159 7.52 -9.22 5.23
CA PRO A 159 7.68 -9.02 3.79
C PRO A 159 8.68 -7.92 3.45
N VAL A 160 9.44 -8.13 2.37
CA VAL A 160 10.36 -7.12 1.82
C VAL A 160 9.73 -6.52 0.58
N VAL A 161 9.71 -5.20 0.47
CA VAL A 161 9.08 -4.49 -0.64
C VAL A 161 10.13 -3.83 -1.52
N GLY A 162 10.16 -4.21 -2.78
CA GLY A 162 10.89 -3.52 -3.83
C GLY A 162 9.97 -2.61 -4.64
N TRP A 163 10.31 -2.42 -5.90
CA TRP A 163 9.53 -1.65 -6.88
C TRP A 163 9.70 -2.21 -8.28
N SER A 164 8.75 -1.92 -9.15
CA SER A 164 8.79 -2.25 -10.58
C SER A 164 8.91 -1.00 -11.47
N VAL A 165 8.53 0.18 -10.93
CA VAL A 165 8.73 1.47 -11.61
C VAL A 165 9.67 2.33 -10.76
N ASP A 166 10.89 2.56 -11.25
CA ASP A 166 11.88 3.45 -10.64
C ASP A 166 11.85 4.81 -11.33
N THR A 167 11.33 5.81 -10.66
CA THR A 167 11.16 7.15 -11.22
C THR A 167 12.47 7.95 -11.32
N GLU A 168 13.52 7.52 -10.65
CA GLU A 168 14.78 8.25 -10.46
C GLU A 168 14.57 9.72 -10.01
N ASP A 169 13.51 9.98 -9.22
CA ASP A 169 13.09 11.32 -8.78
C ASP A 169 14.15 12.01 -7.92
N TRP A 170 14.84 11.24 -7.08
CA TRP A 170 15.94 11.69 -6.24
C TRP A 170 17.11 12.27 -7.06
N LYS A 171 17.29 11.81 -8.30
CA LYS A 171 18.35 12.19 -9.20
C LYS A 171 17.92 13.32 -10.13
N SER A 172 16.78 13.19 -10.77
CA SER A 172 16.25 14.16 -11.73
C SER A 172 15.78 15.45 -11.08
N LYS A 173 15.05 15.34 -9.96
CA LYS A 173 14.36 16.44 -9.24
C LYS A 173 13.54 17.32 -10.18
N ASP A 174 12.98 16.73 -11.22
CA ASP A 174 12.25 17.36 -12.31
C ASP A 174 10.91 16.67 -12.48
N THR A 175 9.81 17.37 -12.17
CA THR A 175 8.45 16.86 -12.21
C THR A 175 8.10 16.24 -13.55
N GLY A 176 8.48 16.88 -14.67
CA GLY A 176 8.19 16.37 -16.02
C GLY A 176 8.90 15.05 -16.31
N LYS A 177 10.17 14.93 -15.96
CA LYS A 177 10.93 13.69 -16.15
C LYS A 177 10.40 12.54 -15.32
N ILE A 178 9.97 12.82 -14.08
CA ILE A 178 9.36 11.84 -13.20
C ILE A 178 8.04 11.32 -13.83
N LEU A 179 7.19 12.23 -14.30
CA LEU A 179 5.94 11.89 -14.98
C LEU A 179 6.18 11.09 -16.27
N ASP A 180 7.17 11.46 -17.08
CA ASP A 180 7.52 10.74 -18.30
C ASP A 180 7.89 9.28 -18.02
N VAL A 181 8.62 9.00 -16.92
CA VAL A 181 8.94 7.63 -16.51
C VAL A 181 7.68 6.90 -16.09
N ILE A 182 6.89 7.49 -15.18
CA ILE A 182 5.66 6.86 -14.68
C ILE A 182 4.74 6.49 -15.86
N TYR A 183 4.44 7.43 -16.75
CA TYR A 183 3.48 7.21 -17.85
C TYR A 183 3.98 6.21 -18.90
N ARG A 184 5.29 6.08 -19.06
CA ARG A 184 5.90 5.13 -19.99
C ARG A 184 5.89 3.70 -19.46
N GLU A 185 6.08 3.52 -18.13
CA GLU A 185 6.39 2.22 -17.54
C GLU A 185 5.22 1.60 -16.77
N ILE A 186 4.24 2.42 -16.37
CA ILE A 186 3.16 1.96 -15.49
C ILE A 186 2.28 0.90 -16.16
N SER A 187 2.00 -0.14 -15.43
CA SER A 187 0.99 -1.15 -15.75
C SER A 187 0.29 -1.65 -14.49
N ASP A 188 -0.77 -2.42 -14.68
CA ASP A 188 -1.54 -2.98 -13.58
C ASP A 188 -0.65 -3.88 -12.69
N GLY A 189 -0.79 -3.74 -11.37
CA GLY A 189 -0.01 -4.47 -10.38
C GLY A 189 1.35 -3.85 -10.05
N ASP A 190 1.72 -2.70 -10.60
CA ASP A 190 3.01 -2.07 -10.35
C ASP A 190 3.10 -1.39 -8.98
N ILE A 191 4.34 -1.39 -8.46
CA ILE A 191 4.76 -0.64 -7.29
C ILE A 191 5.71 0.46 -7.75
N ILE A 192 5.31 1.72 -7.53
CA ILE A 192 6.04 2.92 -7.97
C ILE A 192 6.91 3.43 -6.83
N LEU A 193 8.21 3.63 -7.08
CA LEU A 193 9.15 4.25 -6.15
C LEU A 193 9.22 5.76 -6.38
N LEU A 194 9.03 6.51 -5.29
CA LEU A 194 9.25 7.94 -5.16
C LEU A 194 9.88 8.24 -3.79
N HIS A 195 10.27 9.50 -3.57
CA HIS A 195 10.80 9.98 -2.30
C HIS A 195 10.07 11.25 -1.87
N ASP A 196 9.52 11.27 -0.66
CA ASP A 196 8.75 12.42 -0.14
C ASP A 196 9.63 13.55 0.43
N ARG A 197 10.88 13.62 -0.04
CA ARG A 197 11.87 14.65 0.33
C ARG A 197 11.97 15.82 -0.65
N TYR A 198 11.40 15.66 -1.84
CA TYR A 198 11.51 16.65 -2.92
C TYR A 198 10.13 17.15 -3.34
N LEU A 199 9.97 18.49 -3.46
CA LEU A 199 8.69 19.06 -3.92
C LEU A 199 8.34 18.63 -5.34
N SER A 200 9.35 18.42 -6.20
CA SER A 200 9.14 17.87 -7.55
C SER A 200 8.56 16.47 -7.57
N SER A 201 8.95 15.62 -6.59
CA SER A 201 8.37 14.28 -6.42
C SER A 201 6.94 14.34 -5.93
N VAL A 202 6.66 15.21 -4.96
CA VAL A 202 5.29 15.45 -4.47
C VAL A 202 4.37 15.91 -5.60
N GLU A 203 4.81 16.91 -6.36
CA GLU A 203 4.05 17.44 -7.49
C GLU A 203 3.82 16.40 -8.58
N ALA A 204 4.86 15.63 -8.92
CA ALA A 204 4.74 14.54 -9.90
C ALA A 204 3.79 13.44 -9.41
N ALA A 205 3.89 13.02 -8.15
CA ALA A 205 3.00 12.02 -7.58
C ALA A 205 1.53 12.42 -7.68
N LEU A 206 1.19 13.66 -7.27
CA LEU A 206 -0.18 14.14 -7.30
C LEU A 206 -0.73 14.31 -8.73
N GLN A 207 0.09 14.80 -9.67
CA GLN A 207 -0.29 14.86 -11.09
C GLN A 207 -0.44 13.47 -11.70
N ALA A 208 0.43 12.52 -11.36
CA ALA A 208 0.32 11.14 -11.81
C ALA A 208 -0.97 10.49 -11.31
N VAL A 209 -1.35 10.72 -10.04
CA VAL A 209 -2.63 10.24 -9.48
C VAL A 209 -3.80 10.78 -10.29
N ASP A 210 -3.87 12.11 -10.51
CA ASP A 210 -4.96 12.72 -11.26
C ASP A 210 -5.10 12.15 -12.67
N HIS A 211 -3.99 11.91 -13.34
CA HIS A 211 -3.97 11.37 -14.69
C HIS A 211 -4.34 9.88 -14.73
N LEU A 212 -3.75 9.07 -13.87
CA LEU A 212 -3.96 7.62 -13.88
C LEU A 212 -5.36 7.22 -13.37
N GLN A 213 -5.95 7.96 -12.43
CA GLN A 213 -7.35 7.76 -12.04
C GLN A 213 -8.30 7.94 -13.24
N GLN A 214 -8.02 8.92 -14.12
CA GLN A 214 -8.81 9.11 -15.36
C GLN A 214 -8.63 7.95 -16.37
N GLN A 215 -7.55 7.18 -16.25
CA GLN A 215 -7.28 5.97 -17.04
C GLN A 215 -7.78 4.68 -16.38
N GLY A 216 -8.54 4.78 -15.29
CA GLY A 216 -9.12 3.65 -14.58
C GLY A 216 -8.20 2.96 -13.58
N TYR A 217 -7.05 3.56 -13.23
CA TYR A 217 -6.21 3.04 -12.16
C TYR A 217 -6.77 3.40 -10.78
N GLN A 218 -6.71 2.45 -9.86
CA GLN A 218 -6.97 2.65 -8.45
C GLN A 218 -5.67 2.53 -7.66
N PHE A 219 -5.47 3.48 -6.76
CA PHE A 219 -4.30 3.52 -5.90
C PHE A 219 -4.60 2.86 -4.56
N VAL A 220 -3.78 1.89 -4.20
CA VAL A 220 -3.91 1.11 -2.97
C VAL A 220 -2.55 1.03 -2.25
N THR A 221 -2.53 0.63 -0.99
CA THR A 221 -1.28 0.30 -0.30
C THR A 221 -0.66 -0.97 -0.87
N VAL A 222 0.63 -1.22 -0.62
CA VAL A 222 1.28 -2.45 -1.09
C VAL A 222 0.61 -3.69 -0.49
N ALA A 223 0.22 -3.65 0.78
CA ALA A 223 -0.49 -4.76 1.42
C ALA A 223 -1.84 -5.04 0.75
N GLU A 224 -2.60 -4.00 0.45
CA GLU A 224 -3.87 -4.13 -0.28
C GLU A 224 -3.67 -4.62 -1.71
N LEU A 225 -2.61 -4.16 -2.40
CA LEU A 225 -2.28 -4.60 -3.75
C LEU A 225 -2.04 -6.10 -3.80
N LEU A 226 -1.23 -6.66 -2.87
CA LEU A 226 -1.00 -8.10 -2.79
C LEU A 226 -2.28 -8.86 -2.45
N ALA A 227 -3.06 -8.39 -1.47
CA ALA A 227 -4.31 -9.01 -1.06
C ALA A 227 -5.34 -9.06 -2.20
N LEU A 228 -5.49 -8.00 -2.98
CA LEU A 228 -6.36 -7.94 -4.17
C LEU A 228 -5.96 -8.93 -5.26
N ARG A 229 -4.70 -9.38 -5.25
CA ARG A 229 -4.18 -10.41 -6.18
C ARG A 229 -4.14 -11.80 -5.56
N GLY A 230 -4.69 -11.98 -4.35
CA GLY A 230 -4.67 -13.26 -3.65
C GLY A 230 -3.26 -13.72 -3.27
N ILE A 231 -2.30 -12.81 -3.15
CA ILE A 231 -0.93 -13.08 -2.75
C ILE A 231 -0.85 -12.94 -1.23
N GLU A 232 -0.60 -14.04 -0.55
CA GLU A 232 -0.30 -14.05 0.88
C GLU A 232 1.18 -13.66 1.08
N PRO A 233 1.47 -12.54 1.76
CA PRO A 233 2.84 -12.08 1.91
C PRO A 233 3.62 -12.91 2.93
N GLU A 234 4.85 -13.32 2.58
CA GLU A 234 5.74 -14.14 3.40
C GLU A 234 6.96 -13.32 3.86
N GLY A 235 7.47 -13.63 5.07
CA GLY A 235 8.69 -13.04 5.60
C GLY A 235 9.91 -13.36 4.73
N GLY A 236 10.81 -12.38 4.55
CA GLY A 236 12.02 -12.53 3.75
C GLY A 236 11.79 -12.60 2.23
N VAL A 237 10.54 -12.62 1.77
CA VAL A 237 10.21 -12.59 0.34
C VAL A 237 10.13 -11.16 -0.17
N THR A 238 10.76 -10.89 -1.31
CA THR A 238 10.77 -9.56 -1.92
C THR A 238 9.68 -9.43 -2.99
N TYR A 239 8.75 -8.50 -2.77
CA TYR A 239 7.67 -8.15 -3.68
C TYR A 239 8.01 -6.87 -4.43
N ARG A 240 8.10 -6.93 -5.77
CA ARG A 240 8.38 -5.77 -6.63
C ARG A 240 7.16 -5.31 -7.43
N CYS A 241 6.18 -6.16 -7.58
CA CYS A 241 4.89 -5.95 -8.22
C CYS A 241 3.92 -7.06 -7.77
N ALA A 242 2.65 -6.94 -8.15
CA ALA A 242 1.60 -7.94 -7.94
C ALA A 242 0.88 -8.24 -9.27
N LYS A 243 1.59 -8.92 -10.19
CA LYS A 243 1.09 -9.28 -11.54
C LYS A 243 0.77 -10.76 -11.61
#